data_8f9c7e2c211725808ccc229bed919a8d
#
_entry.id   8f9c7e2c211725808ccc229bed919a8d
#
_cell.length_a   1.000
_cell.length_b   1.000
_cell.length_c   1.000
_cell.angle_alpha   90.00
_cell.angle_beta   90.00
_cell.angle_gamma   90.00
#
_symmetry.space_group_name_H-M   'P 1'
#
loop_
_entity.id
_entity.type
_entity.pdbx_description
1 polymer ?
#
loop_
_entity_poly.entity_id
_entity_poly.type
_entity_poly.pdbx_seq_one_letter_code
_entity_poly.pdbx_strand_id
1 'polypeptide(L)'
;CFPKVKELVIRSYGGQKVKLTGTSKTLESVDVLLDDEDGSLECTVSAPKVKRVCINGKFAAKSKPLGKCFPNAKRLDITTANIQKVNVTGCKKLKQLQLTDTTQKAIGQINLSKNKKLKSVKITGKLRKTKIVISKKMNKKLVQKLKKTTKKAGAKLIKR
;
A
#
# COMPACT_ATOMS: atom_id res chain seq x y z
N CYS A 1 10.67 25.35 -1.19
CA CYS A 1 9.93 24.65 -2.25
C CYS A 1 10.93 24.07 -3.25
N PHE A 2 10.89 22.78 -3.54
CA PHE A 2 11.80 22.12 -4.50
C PHE A 2 11.02 21.80 -5.79
N PRO A 3 10.86 22.76 -6.72
CA PRO A 3 9.89 22.65 -7.83
C PRO A 3 10.24 21.56 -8.86
N LYS A 4 11.48 21.07 -8.88
CA LYS A 4 11.95 20.05 -9.86
C LYS A 4 12.22 18.67 -9.25
N VAL A 5 11.96 18.43 -7.97
CA VAL A 5 12.21 17.13 -7.32
C VAL A 5 11.33 16.06 -7.92
N LYS A 6 11.93 15.00 -8.44
CA LYS A 6 11.25 13.82 -9.00
C LYS A 6 11.24 12.64 -8.05
N GLU A 7 12.22 12.56 -7.17
CA GLU A 7 12.36 11.48 -6.21
C GLU A 7 12.48 12.03 -4.79
N LEU A 8 11.73 11.44 -3.87
CA LEU A 8 11.78 11.74 -2.45
C LEU A 8 12.17 10.47 -1.71
N VAL A 9 13.30 10.54 -0.99
CA VAL A 9 13.76 9.47 -0.11
C VAL A 9 13.83 10.03 1.31
N ILE A 10 13.13 9.40 2.22
CA ILE A 10 13.13 9.74 3.65
C ILE A 10 13.58 8.50 4.42
N ARG A 11 14.60 8.67 5.24
CA ARG A 11 15.04 7.68 6.23
C ARG A 11 14.98 8.31 7.58
N SER A 12 14.33 7.68 8.52
CA SER A 12 14.16 8.17 9.88
C SER A 12 14.35 7.05 10.88
N TYR A 13 15.09 7.35 11.92
CA TYR A 13 15.45 6.45 13.02
C TYR A 13 14.95 7.04 14.33
N GLY A 14 14.81 6.24 15.38
CA GLY A 14 14.48 6.72 16.72
C GLY A 14 13.02 7.12 16.92
N GLY A 15 12.06 6.37 16.41
CA GLY A 15 10.62 6.55 16.70
C GLY A 15 9.98 7.82 16.14
N GLN A 16 10.61 8.48 15.18
CA GLN A 16 10.19 9.77 14.65
C GLN A 16 8.82 9.74 13.97
N LYS A 17 8.07 10.84 14.12
CA LYS A 17 6.83 11.07 13.37
C LYS A 17 7.12 11.89 12.12
N VAL A 18 7.03 11.24 10.97
CA VAL A 18 7.25 11.87 9.67
C VAL A 18 5.91 12.35 9.10
N LYS A 19 5.85 13.61 8.63
CA LYS A 19 4.69 14.15 7.92
C LYS A 19 5.02 14.40 6.46
N LEU A 20 4.30 13.74 5.57
CA LEU A 20 4.36 13.97 4.14
C LEU A 20 3.08 14.68 3.70
N THR A 21 3.18 16.01 3.51
CA THR A 21 2.04 16.91 3.29
C THR A 21 2.21 17.77 2.03
N GLY A 22 1.19 18.54 1.70
CA GLY A 22 1.22 19.49 0.58
C GLY A 22 0.92 18.86 -0.77
N THR A 23 1.36 19.52 -1.84
CA THR A 23 1.14 19.10 -3.23
C THR A 23 2.44 19.12 -4.01
N SER A 24 2.70 18.06 -4.77
CA SER A 24 3.82 18.00 -5.71
C SER A 24 3.32 17.64 -7.12
N LYS A 25 3.66 18.49 -8.09
CA LYS A 25 3.37 18.27 -9.52
C LYS A 25 4.53 17.55 -10.25
N THR A 26 5.67 17.36 -9.62
CA THR A 26 6.89 16.83 -10.26
C THR A 26 7.31 15.47 -9.73
N LEU A 27 6.96 15.14 -8.50
CA LEU A 27 7.37 13.91 -7.81
C LEU A 27 6.89 12.66 -8.56
N GLU A 28 7.81 11.76 -8.88
CA GLU A 28 7.56 10.52 -9.63
C GLU A 28 7.76 9.26 -8.76
N SER A 29 8.61 9.34 -7.73
CA SER A 29 8.81 8.26 -6.77
C SER A 29 8.88 8.76 -5.33
N VAL A 30 8.41 7.92 -4.40
CA VAL A 30 8.46 8.14 -2.95
C VAL A 30 8.98 6.88 -2.30
N ASP A 31 10.01 7.04 -1.48
CA ASP A 31 10.60 5.98 -0.67
C ASP A 31 10.72 6.48 0.78
N VAL A 32 10.00 5.86 1.70
CA VAL A 32 9.99 6.21 3.13
C VAL A 32 10.36 4.98 3.94
N LEU A 33 11.45 5.07 4.67
CA LEU A 33 11.94 4.05 5.57
C LEU A 33 11.95 4.61 7.01
N LEU A 34 11.09 4.05 7.85
CA LEU A 34 11.03 4.30 9.28
C LEU A 34 11.45 3.02 9.98
N ASP A 35 12.62 3.03 10.61
CA ASP A 35 13.26 1.81 11.12
C ASP A 35 12.74 1.35 12.47
N ASP A 36 11.89 2.14 13.14
CA ASP A 36 11.37 1.82 14.46
C ASP A 36 9.90 1.42 14.46
N GLU A 37 9.55 0.52 15.36
CA GLU A 37 8.15 0.12 15.61
C GLU A 37 7.27 1.31 16.04
N ASP A 38 7.85 2.34 16.65
CA ASP A 38 7.18 3.55 17.10
C ASP A 38 7.14 4.66 16.05
N GLY A 39 7.97 4.58 15.03
CA GLY A 39 7.96 5.52 13.92
C GLY A 39 6.64 5.50 13.15
N SER A 40 6.11 6.69 12.83
CA SER A 40 4.85 6.78 12.10
C SER A 40 4.88 7.79 10.96
N LEU A 41 4.22 7.44 9.85
CA LEU A 41 4.02 8.30 8.68
C LEU A 41 2.61 8.88 8.67
N GLU A 42 2.49 10.20 8.74
CA GLU A 42 1.28 10.92 8.38
C GLU A 42 1.36 11.30 6.89
N CYS A 43 0.67 10.56 6.05
CA CYS A 43 0.67 10.77 4.61
C CYS A 43 -0.62 11.48 4.18
N THR A 44 -0.53 12.77 3.86
CA THR A 44 -1.64 13.60 3.38
C THR A 44 -1.31 14.33 2.08
N VAL A 45 -0.12 14.08 1.52
CA VAL A 45 0.36 14.68 0.26
C VAL A 45 -0.58 14.40 -0.92
N SER A 46 -0.60 15.32 -1.89
CA SER A 46 -1.17 15.09 -3.21
C SER A 46 -0.05 15.09 -4.26
N ALA A 47 0.28 13.93 -4.80
CA ALA A 47 1.37 13.76 -5.76
C ALA A 47 0.94 12.87 -6.95
N PRO A 48 0.17 13.43 -7.90
CA PRO A 48 -0.48 12.66 -8.97
C PRO A 48 0.50 12.08 -10.01
N LYS A 49 1.73 12.58 -10.11
CA LYS A 49 2.73 12.02 -11.03
C LYS A 49 3.48 10.82 -10.46
N VAL A 50 3.37 10.54 -9.17
CA VAL A 50 4.06 9.41 -8.53
C VAL A 50 3.59 8.10 -9.14
N LYS A 51 4.57 7.30 -9.58
CA LYS A 51 4.39 5.97 -10.20
C LYS A 51 4.81 4.85 -9.27
N ARG A 52 5.82 5.11 -8.40
CA ARG A 52 6.35 4.14 -7.43
C ARG A 52 6.29 4.72 -6.03
N VAL A 53 5.79 3.91 -5.11
CA VAL A 53 5.78 4.22 -3.68
C VAL A 53 6.31 3.01 -2.93
N CYS A 54 7.31 3.24 -2.10
CA CYS A 54 7.83 2.28 -1.14
C CYS A 54 7.71 2.91 0.25
N ILE A 55 7.02 2.23 1.16
CA ILE A 55 6.85 2.71 2.53
C ILE A 55 7.12 1.54 3.47
N ASN A 56 8.10 1.73 4.34
CA ASN A 56 8.31 0.89 5.51
C ASN A 56 8.02 1.74 6.74
N GLY A 57 7.01 1.37 7.51
CA GLY A 57 6.61 2.08 8.71
C GLY A 57 5.11 2.06 8.97
N LYS A 58 4.71 2.52 10.14
CA LYS A 58 3.33 2.55 10.60
C LYS A 58 2.61 3.79 10.06
N PHE A 59 1.39 3.63 9.56
CA PHE A 59 0.57 4.77 9.14
C PHE A 59 -0.11 5.42 10.34
N ALA A 60 0.04 6.74 10.47
CA ALA A 60 -0.68 7.53 11.45
C ALA A 60 -2.20 7.56 11.14
N ALA A 61 -3.03 7.76 12.16
CA ALA A 61 -4.48 7.77 12.04
C ALA A 61 -5.00 8.85 11.06
N LYS A 62 -4.31 9.99 10.97
CA LYS A 62 -4.65 11.11 10.08
C LYS A 62 -4.21 10.91 8.62
N SER A 63 -3.52 9.81 8.29
CA SER A 63 -3.12 9.54 6.91
C SER A 63 -4.33 9.40 5.99
N LYS A 64 -4.27 10.04 4.83
CA LYS A 64 -5.27 9.86 3.77
C LYS A 64 -5.09 8.49 3.10
N PRO A 65 -6.13 7.92 2.49
CA PRO A 65 -5.99 6.74 1.64
C PRO A 65 -4.91 6.96 0.56
N LEU A 66 -4.02 5.98 0.36
CA LEU A 66 -2.91 6.09 -0.60
C LEU A 66 -3.39 6.45 -2.02
N GLY A 67 -4.59 6.03 -2.38
CA GLY A 67 -5.18 6.41 -3.67
C GLY A 67 -5.57 7.88 -3.81
N LYS A 68 -5.72 8.63 -2.69
CA LYS A 68 -5.86 10.08 -2.71
C LYS A 68 -4.50 10.79 -2.79
N CYS A 69 -3.48 10.20 -2.15
CA CYS A 69 -2.12 10.74 -2.19
C CYS A 69 -1.43 10.48 -3.54
N PHE A 70 -1.58 9.25 -4.06
CA PHE A 70 -0.86 8.74 -5.24
C PHE A 70 -1.81 8.06 -6.24
N PRO A 71 -2.75 8.77 -6.85
CA PRO A 71 -3.83 8.16 -7.66
C PRO A 71 -3.32 7.41 -8.90
N ASN A 72 -2.16 7.80 -9.42
CA ASN A 72 -1.54 7.20 -10.59
C ASN A 72 -0.43 6.19 -10.28
N ALA A 73 -0.25 5.81 -9.01
CA ALA A 73 0.74 4.81 -8.63
C ALA A 73 0.56 3.51 -9.43
N LYS A 74 1.68 3.02 -9.99
CA LYS A 74 1.75 1.76 -10.73
C LYS A 74 2.30 0.63 -9.87
N ARG A 75 3.16 0.96 -8.90
CA ARG A 75 3.75 0.04 -7.94
C ARG A 75 3.65 0.60 -6.53
N LEU A 76 3.14 -0.22 -5.63
CA LEU A 76 3.15 0.03 -4.18
C LEU A 76 3.85 -1.13 -3.49
N ASP A 77 4.80 -0.79 -2.63
CA ASP A 77 5.56 -1.71 -1.80
C ASP A 77 5.48 -1.21 -0.37
N ILE A 78 4.65 -1.86 0.44
CA ILE A 78 4.28 -1.37 1.77
C ILE A 78 4.62 -2.44 2.80
N THR A 79 5.47 -2.08 3.74
CA THR A 79 5.78 -2.85 4.94
C THR A 79 5.28 -2.07 6.15
N THR A 80 4.40 -2.63 6.95
CA THR A 80 3.76 -1.89 8.06
C THR A 80 3.22 -2.82 9.14
N ALA A 81 3.22 -2.32 10.36
CA ALA A 81 2.59 -2.97 11.52
C ALA A 81 1.05 -2.81 11.55
N ASN A 82 0.47 -1.96 10.68
CA ASN A 82 -0.97 -1.72 10.64
C ASN A 82 -1.55 -1.78 9.22
N ILE A 83 -1.31 -2.89 8.55
CA ILE A 83 -1.72 -3.14 7.16
C ILE A 83 -3.21 -2.88 6.90
N GLN A 84 -4.05 -3.00 7.91
CA GLN A 84 -5.49 -2.70 7.85
C GLN A 84 -5.78 -1.23 7.51
N LYS A 85 -4.85 -0.31 7.79
CA LYS A 85 -4.93 1.11 7.43
C LYS A 85 -4.56 1.37 5.97
N VAL A 86 -3.98 0.40 5.27
CA VAL A 86 -3.54 0.55 3.88
C VAL A 86 -4.74 0.48 2.94
N ASN A 87 -5.20 1.65 2.47
CA ASN A 87 -6.29 1.74 1.50
C ASN A 87 -5.75 2.11 0.11
N VAL A 88 -5.75 1.15 -0.80
CA VAL A 88 -5.23 1.29 -2.17
C VAL A 88 -6.32 1.41 -3.24
N THR A 89 -7.59 1.48 -2.87
CA THR A 89 -8.72 1.44 -3.83
C THR A 89 -8.71 2.57 -4.83
N GLY A 90 -8.18 3.74 -4.47
CA GLY A 90 -8.04 4.90 -5.35
C GLY A 90 -6.87 4.85 -6.34
N CYS A 91 -5.94 3.89 -6.19
CA CYS A 91 -4.81 3.70 -7.10
C CYS A 91 -5.27 2.96 -8.37
N LYS A 92 -6.00 3.64 -9.26
CA LYS A 92 -6.65 3.01 -10.43
C LYS A 92 -5.67 2.45 -11.47
N LYS A 93 -4.41 2.94 -11.49
CA LYS A 93 -3.36 2.49 -12.41
C LYS A 93 -2.45 1.41 -11.81
N LEU A 94 -2.73 0.93 -10.62
CA LEU A 94 -1.90 -0.03 -9.88
C LEU A 94 -1.76 -1.35 -10.63
N LYS A 95 -0.50 -1.71 -10.90
CA LYS A 95 -0.11 -2.95 -11.59
C LYS A 95 0.56 -3.96 -10.65
N GLN A 96 1.31 -3.46 -9.66
CA GLN A 96 2.07 -4.28 -8.72
C GLN A 96 1.80 -3.82 -7.30
N LEU A 97 1.46 -4.75 -6.43
CA LEU A 97 1.22 -4.51 -5.01
C LEU A 97 1.98 -5.54 -4.19
N GLN A 98 2.84 -5.07 -3.31
CA GLN A 98 3.40 -5.86 -2.23
C GLN A 98 2.94 -5.27 -0.91
N LEU A 99 2.38 -6.11 -0.04
CA LEU A 99 1.98 -5.75 1.32
C LEU A 99 2.66 -6.73 2.27
N THR A 100 3.42 -6.20 3.21
CA THR A 100 4.08 -6.99 4.27
C THR A 100 3.57 -6.47 5.61
N ASP A 101 2.92 -7.35 6.36
CA ASP A 101 2.56 -7.09 7.75
C ASP A 101 3.70 -7.53 8.65
N THR A 102 4.18 -6.63 9.49
CA THR A 102 5.27 -6.91 10.44
C THR A 102 4.74 -7.47 11.76
N THR A 103 3.43 -7.45 11.99
CA THR A 103 2.83 -8.01 13.19
C THR A 103 2.44 -9.48 13.00
N GLN A 104 2.35 -10.21 14.09
CA GLN A 104 1.81 -11.57 14.14
C GLN A 104 0.28 -11.58 14.30
N LYS A 105 -0.39 -10.43 14.17
CA LYS A 105 -1.84 -10.28 14.30
C LYS A 105 -2.54 -10.64 13.00
N ALA A 106 -3.77 -11.15 13.10
CA ALA A 106 -4.56 -11.47 11.92
C ALA A 106 -4.96 -10.19 11.16
N ILE A 107 -4.74 -10.19 9.85
CA ILE A 107 -5.17 -9.13 8.94
C ILE A 107 -6.67 -9.30 8.71
N GLY A 108 -7.49 -8.28 9.02
CA GLY A 108 -8.95 -8.37 8.87
C GLY A 108 -9.41 -8.39 7.42
N GLN A 109 -9.21 -7.28 6.67
CA GLN A 109 -9.64 -7.17 5.28
C GLN A 109 -8.66 -6.39 4.42
N ILE A 110 -8.45 -6.86 3.20
CA ILE A 110 -7.71 -6.17 2.14
C ILE A 110 -8.64 -5.96 0.95
N ASN A 111 -8.89 -4.69 0.58
CA ASN A 111 -9.81 -4.36 -0.50
C ASN A 111 -9.07 -3.94 -1.77
N LEU A 112 -9.12 -4.80 -2.79
CA LEU A 112 -8.54 -4.62 -4.12
C LEU A 112 -9.61 -4.52 -5.22
N SER A 113 -10.89 -4.34 -4.87
CA SER A 113 -12.01 -4.38 -5.82
C SER A 113 -11.95 -3.30 -6.91
N LYS A 114 -11.30 -2.17 -6.63
CA LYS A 114 -11.14 -1.06 -7.61
C LYS A 114 -9.85 -1.17 -8.44
N ASN A 115 -8.93 -2.10 -8.11
CA ASN A 115 -7.60 -2.20 -8.72
C ASN A 115 -7.59 -3.21 -9.90
N LYS A 116 -8.39 -2.92 -10.93
CA LYS A 116 -8.62 -3.82 -12.09
C LYS A 116 -7.37 -4.12 -12.92
N LYS A 117 -6.36 -3.23 -12.87
CA LYS A 117 -5.11 -3.33 -13.66
C LYS A 117 -4.01 -4.12 -12.96
N LEU A 118 -4.26 -4.67 -11.78
CA LEU A 118 -3.28 -5.48 -11.06
C LEU A 118 -2.83 -6.69 -11.88
N LYS A 119 -1.50 -6.84 -11.99
CA LYS A 119 -0.82 -7.97 -12.62
C LYS A 119 -0.11 -8.85 -11.58
N SER A 120 0.32 -8.25 -10.47
CA SER A 120 1.01 -8.94 -9.39
C SER A 120 0.53 -8.44 -8.04
N VAL A 121 0.28 -9.38 -7.13
CA VAL A 121 -0.03 -9.12 -5.72
C VAL A 121 0.76 -10.11 -4.89
N LYS A 122 1.54 -9.60 -3.93
CA LYS A 122 2.20 -10.37 -2.88
C LYS A 122 1.72 -9.83 -1.54
N ILE A 123 1.22 -10.70 -0.68
CA ILE A 123 0.78 -10.34 0.66
C ILE A 123 1.48 -11.29 1.61
N THR A 124 2.23 -10.75 2.57
CA THR A 124 2.98 -11.47 3.59
C THR A 124 2.42 -11.07 4.96
N GLY A 125 2.25 -12.05 5.85
CA GLY A 125 1.69 -11.85 7.19
C GLY A 125 0.68 -12.96 7.55
N LYS A 126 0.04 -12.83 8.70
CA LYS A 126 -0.94 -13.82 9.21
C LYS A 126 -2.29 -13.64 8.52
N LEU A 127 -2.50 -14.36 7.42
CA LEU A 127 -3.69 -14.25 6.58
C LEU A 127 -4.90 -15.08 7.05
N ARG A 128 -4.77 -15.90 8.09
CA ARG A 128 -5.88 -16.72 8.61
C ARG A 128 -7.10 -15.83 8.92
N LYS A 129 -8.27 -16.22 8.42
CA LYS A 129 -9.54 -15.46 8.49
C LYS A 129 -9.56 -14.11 7.75
N THR A 130 -8.48 -13.73 7.04
CA THR A 130 -8.44 -12.50 6.26
C THR A 130 -9.46 -12.53 5.10
N LYS A 131 -10.17 -11.43 4.87
CA LYS A 131 -11.03 -11.24 3.70
C LYS A 131 -10.28 -10.44 2.64
N ILE A 132 -9.97 -11.06 1.49
CA ILE A 132 -9.36 -10.36 0.34
C ILE A 132 -10.45 -10.12 -0.70
N VAL A 133 -10.83 -8.86 -0.88
CA VAL A 133 -11.88 -8.45 -1.82
C VAL A 133 -11.23 -8.04 -3.14
N ILE A 134 -11.61 -8.67 -4.24
CA ILE A 134 -11.07 -8.42 -5.58
C ILE A 134 -12.16 -8.04 -6.58
N SER A 135 -11.77 -7.40 -7.68
CA SER A 135 -12.67 -7.11 -8.81
C SER A 135 -13.02 -8.39 -9.59
N LYS A 136 -14.28 -8.52 -10.01
CA LYS A 136 -14.69 -9.54 -11.02
C LYS A 136 -13.88 -9.43 -12.33
N LYS A 137 -13.45 -8.19 -12.66
CA LYS A 137 -12.65 -7.87 -13.89
C LYS A 137 -11.14 -8.03 -13.68
N MET A 138 -10.68 -8.58 -12.56
CA MET A 138 -9.25 -8.84 -12.33
C MET A 138 -8.73 -9.96 -13.24
N ASN A 139 -7.46 -9.88 -13.62
CA ASN A 139 -6.78 -10.86 -14.47
C ASN A 139 -6.97 -12.29 -13.94
N LYS A 140 -7.42 -13.22 -14.81
CA LYS A 140 -7.74 -14.61 -14.44
C LYS A 140 -6.55 -15.36 -13.82
N LYS A 141 -5.33 -15.21 -14.37
CA LYS A 141 -4.10 -15.84 -13.83
C LYS A 141 -3.80 -15.34 -12.39
N LEU A 142 -3.94 -14.02 -12.16
CA LEU A 142 -3.76 -13.45 -10.84
C LEU A 142 -4.81 -13.95 -9.85
N VAL A 143 -6.07 -14.05 -10.27
CA VAL A 143 -7.16 -14.59 -9.43
C VAL A 143 -6.88 -16.04 -9.04
N GLN A 144 -6.41 -16.87 -9.97
CA GLN A 144 -6.04 -18.26 -9.66
C GLN A 144 -4.89 -18.33 -8.65
N LYS A 145 -3.84 -17.50 -8.82
CA LYS A 145 -2.73 -17.41 -7.86
C LYS A 145 -3.23 -17.01 -6.47
N LEU A 146 -4.07 -15.97 -6.39
CA LEU A 146 -4.66 -15.52 -5.13
C LEU A 146 -5.53 -16.59 -4.48
N LYS A 147 -6.34 -17.35 -5.26
CA LYS A 147 -7.12 -18.48 -4.74
C LYS A 147 -6.24 -19.53 -4.06
N LYS A 148 -5.12 -19.93 -4.72
CA LYS A 148 -4.18 -20.90 -4.15
C LYS A 148 -3.57 -20.37 -2.84
N THR A 149 -3.10 -19.11 -2.84
CA THR A 149 -2.51 -18.48 -1.65
C THR A 149 -3.51 -18.35 -0.51
N THR A 150 -4.74 -17.89 -0.80
CA THR A 150 -5.77 -17.70 0.24
C THR A 150 -6.23 -19.03 0.82
N LYS A 151 -6.40 -20.07 0.00
CA LYS A 151 -6.74 -21.43 0.47
C LYS A 151 -5.68 -21.96 1.43
N LYS A 152 -4.38 -21.89 1.04
CA LYS A 152 -3.27 -22.35 1.87
C LYS A 152 -3.16 -21.59 3.19
N ALA A 153 -3.49 -20.30 3.19
CA ALA A 153 -3.38 -19.42 4.35
C ALA A 153 -4.65 -19.35 5.22
N GLY A 154 -5.72 -20.06 4.89
CA GLY A 154 -7.00 -19.99 5.61
C GLY A 154 -7.70 -18.63 5.47
N ALA A 155 -7.46 -17.92 4.37
CA ALA A 155 -8.08 -16.66 4.03
C ALA A 155 -9.27 -16.84 3.08
N LYS A 156 -10.18 -15.85 3.02
CA LYS A 156 -11.34 -15.85 2.14
C LYS A 156 -11.16 -14.86 0.99
N LEU A 157 -11.28 -15.35 -0.26
CA LEU A 157 -11.29 -14.51 -1.45
C LEU A 157 -12.72 -14.16 -1.85
N ILE A 158 -13.04 -12.88 -1.95
CA ILE A 158 -14.37 -12.36 -2.29
C ILE A 158 -14.28 -11.59 -3.61
N LYS A 159 -15.12 -11.92 -4.57
CA LYS A 159 -15.24 -11.19 -5.84
C LYS A 159 -16.40 -10.19 -5.79
N ARG A 160 -16.13 -8.94 -6.15
CA ARG A 160 -17.13 -7.86 -6.27
C ARG A 160 -17.02 -7.14 -7.62
#